data_e8b22b84d3bd6d5cfdbc607e581b88f3
#
_entry.id   e8b22b84d3bd6d5cfdbc607e581b88f3
#
_cell.length_a   1.000
_cell.length_b   1.000
_cell.length_c   1.000
_cell.angle_alpha   90.00
_cell.angle_beta   90.00
_cell.angle_gamma   90.00
#
_symmetry.space_group_name_H-M   'P 1'
#
loop_
_entity.id
_entity.type
_entity.pdbx_description
1 polymer ?
#
loop_
_entity_poly.entity_id
_entity_poly.type
_entity_poly.pdbx_seq_one_letter_code
_entity_poly.pdbx_strand_id
1 'polypeptide(L)'
;LAQFMDQTNPLAARTHKRRRSALGPGGLSRERAGFDVRDVHHSHYGRICPIETPEGPNIGLLGSLATYARTNEYGFIETPYRKVLQEVPNTYTDLEGRTLTEAVVDDHGKVMAKQGQVMSRALVKRLAALSPRTVMVTPFASTEPQDIIYLAADEEERYSIAQANSLLDKKNQFISEKVEIRRGEIFALESPDHVVYMDISPIQIVSVSAALIPFLEHDDANRALMGANMQ
;
A
#
# COMPACT_ATOMS: atom_id res chain seq x y z
N LEU A 1 6.08 9.71 31.37
CA LEU A 1 5.26 9.96 30.19
C LEU A 1 4.16 8.92 30.01
N ALA A 2 3.87 8.13 31.05
CA ALA A 2 2.73 7.27 31.06
C ALA A 2 1.44 8.08 31.13
N GLN A 3 0.41 7.61 30.43
CA GLN A 3 -0.93 8.20 30.46
C GLN A 3 -1.92 7.10 30.86
N PHE A 4 -2.97 7.48 31.55
CA PHE A 4 -4.10 6.57 31.76
C PHE A 4 -4.72 6.22 30.40
N MET A 5 -4.96 4.93 30.17
CA MET A 5 -5.57 4.47 28.94
C MET A 5 -7.05 4.86 28.91
N ASP A 6 -7.48 5.42 27.78
CA ASP A 6 -8.89 5.62 27.53
C ASP A 6 -9.59 4.26 27.33
N GLN A 7 -10.59 3.97 28.14
CA GLN A 7 -11.31 2.69 28.17
C GLN A 7 -12.83 2.86 28.10
N THR A 8 -13.31 4.02 27.63
CA THR A 8 -14.74 4.27 27.49
C THR A 8 -15.44 3.29 26.56
N ASN A 9 -14.71 2.87 25.50
CA ASN A 9 -15.14 1.81 24.60
C ASN A 9 -13.90 1.13 23.97
N PRO A 10 -14.04 -0.05 23.33
CA PRO A 10 -12.91 -0.74 22.70
C PRO A 10 -12.20 0.06 21.60
N LEU A 11 -12.91 0.90 20.85
CA LEU A 11 -12.34 1.75 19.82
C LEU A 11 -11.45 2.83 20.43
N ALA A 12 -11.91 3.51 21.48
CA ALA A 12 -11.14 4.51 22.21
C ALA A 12 -9.82 3.93 22.76
N ALA A 13 -9.87 2.75 23.36
CA ALA A 13 -8.68 2.06 23.85
C ALA A 13 -7.70 1.73 22.71
N ARG A 14 -8.20 1.28 21.56
CA ARG A 14 -7.38 0.93 20.41
C ARG A 14 -6.73 2.15 19.78
N THR A 15 -7.46 3.22 19.58
CA THR A 15 -6.96 4.48 19.03
C THR A 15 -5.94 5.14 19.94
N HIS A 16 -6.16 5.11 21.25
CA HIS A 16 -5.19 5.63 22.22
C HIS A 16 -3.82 4.95 22.13
N LYS A 17 -3.80 3.63 21.95
CA LYS A 17 -2.55 2.84 21.77
C LYS A 17 -1.83 3.17 20.45
N ARG A 18 -2.55 3.64 19.45
CA ARG A 18 -2.01 3.97 18.12
C ARG A 18 -1.70 5.45 17.93
N ARG A 19 -1.86 6.27 18.98
CA ARG A 19 -1.56 7.70 18.93
C ARG A 19 -0.06 7.95 18.88
N ARG A 20 0.33 8.94 18.07
CA ARG A 20 1.69 9.44 17.95
C ARG A 20 1.73 10.92 18.28
N SER A 21 2.77 11.36 18.97
CA SER A 21 2.94 12.74 19.44
C SER A 21 4.28 13.29 18.97
N ALA A 22 4.27 14.50 18.44
CA ALA A 22 5.47 15.28 18.18
C ALA A 22 5.96 16.03 19.43
N LEU A 23 5.18 16.01 20.51
CA LEU A 23 5.47 16.68 21.78
C LEU A 23 6.24 15.76 22.74
N GLY A 24 6.94 16.34 23.70
CA GLY A 24 7.59 15.62 24.78
C GLY A 24 9.10 15.73 24.76
N PRO A 25 9.81 14.95 25.59
CA PRO A 25 11.28 14.96 25.65
C PRO A 25 11.88 14.57 24.30
N GLY A 26 12.75 15.42 23.77
CA GLY A 26 13.35 15.25 22.43
C GLY A 26 12.44 15.67 21.26
N GLY A 27 11.19 16.06 21.54
CA GLY A 27 10.24 16.57 20.54
C GLY A 27 10.08 18.08 20.56
N LEU A 28 8.99 18.53 19.96
CA LEU A 28 8.65 19.97 19.85
C LEU A 28 7.90 20.46 21.08
N SER A 29 7.97 21.77 21.34
CA SER A 29 7.04 22.47 22.21
C SER A 29 5.92 23.09 21.38
N ARG A 30 4.70 23.21 21.93
CA ARG A 30 3.53 23.78 21.23
C ARG A 30 3.79 25.20 20.71
N GLU A 31 4.53 26.00 21.46
CA GLU A 31 4.86 27.39 21.16
C GLU A 31 5.84 27.53 19.99
N ARG A 32 6.72 26.53 19.81
CA ARG A 32 7.72 26.50 18.74
C ARG A 32 7.25 25.80 17.47
N ALA A 33 6.09 25.16 17.52
CA ALA A 33 5.52 24.44 16.39
C ALA A 33 4.82 25.43 15.43
N GLY A 34 5.46 25.72 14.31
CA GLY A 34 4.89 26.48 13.20
C GLY A 34 3.89 25.66 12.37
N PHE A 35 3.42 26.23 11.26
CA PHE A 35 2.49 25.55 10.34
C PHE A 35 3.14 24.36 9.64
N ASP A 36 4.40 24.45 9.23
CA ASP A 36 5.10 23.42 8.47
C ASP A 36 5.13 22.05 9.19
N VAL A 37 5.32 22.06 10.52
CA VAL A 37 5.35 20.83 11.32
C VAL A 37 3.97 20.28 11.66
N ARG A 38 2.91 21.06 11.42
CA ARG A 38 1.51 20.68 11.65
C ARG A 38 0.83 20.20 10.38
N ASP A 39 1.45 20.43 9.24
CA ASP A 39 0.92 20.10 7.93
C ASP A 39 1.08 18.60 7.61
N VAL A 40 0.35 18.15 6.61
CA VAL A 40 0.44 16.78 6.12
C VAL A 40 1.57 16.69 5.09
N HIS A 41 2.57 15.89 5.38
CA HIS A 41 3.68 15.61 4.48
C HIS A 41 3.40 14.36 3.64
N HIS A 42 3.96 14.24 2.43
CA HIS A 42 3.76 13.05 1.58
C HIS A 42 4.19 11.75 2.26
N SER A 43 5.20 11.78 3.13
CA SER A 43 5.65 10.62 3.91
C SER A 43 4.60 10.09 4.91
N HIS A 44 3.53 10.84 5.16
CA HIS A 44 2.42 10.41 6.01
C HIS A 44 1.52 9.36 5.31
N TYR A 45 1.61 9.27 3.99
CA TYR A 45 0.77 8.36 3.22
C TYR A 45 0.88 6.92 3.73
N GLY A 46 -0.26 6.34 4.10
CA GLY A 46 -0.34 4.99 4.65
C GLY A 46 0.29 4.80 6.04
N ARG A 47 0.85 5.85 6.66
CA ARG A 47 1.56 5.80 7.96
C ARG A 47 0.83 6.56 9.05
N ILE A 48 0.49 7.81 8.77
CA ILE A 48 -0.21 8.69 9.72
C ILE A 48 -1.50 9.17 9.05
N CYS A 49 -2.62 9.02 9.74
CA CYS A 49 -3.91 9.47 9.23
C CYS A 49 -3.90 11.00 9.01
N PRO A 50 -4.25 11.49 7.82
CA PRO A 50 -4.28 12.92 7.54
C PRO A 50 -5.48 13.63 8.17
N ILE A 51 -6.48 12.88 8.64
CA ILE A 51 -7.77 13.41 9.14
C ILE A 51 -7.79 13.42 10.66
N GLU A 52 -7.40 12.32 11.32
CA GLU A 52 -7.54 12.17 12.77
C GLU A 52 -6.42 12.92 13.52
N THR A 53 -6.74 14.12 13.98
CA THR A 53 -5.89 14.96 14.83
C THR A 53 -6.79 15.70 15.82
N PRO A 54 -6.31 16.06 17.04
CA PRO A 54 -7.07 16.88 17.95
C PRO A 54 -7.36 18.28 17.37
N GLU A 55 -8.47 18.86 17.77
CA GLU A 55 -8.75 20.27 17.52
C GLU A 55 -8.05 21.15 18.57
N GLY A 56 -7.66 22.37 18.18
CA GLY A 56 -7.07 23.36 19.07
C GLY A 56 -5.51 23.37 19.03
N PRO A 57 -4.83 23.67 20.17
CA PRO A 57 -3.39 23.92 20.19
C PRO A 57 -2.51 22.76 19.74
N ASN A 58 -3.03 21.54 19.81
CA ASN A 58 -2.31 20.31 19.45
C ASN A 58 -2.58 19.84 18.02
N ILE A 59 -3.31 20.61 17.22
CA ILE A 59 -3.61 20.22 15.84
C ILE A 59 -2.33 19.97 15.06
N GLY A 60 -2.27 18.84 14.35
CA GLY A 60 -1.10 18.40 13.59
C GLY A 60 0.08 17.88 14.40
N LEU A 61 0.11 18.10 15.74
CA LEU A 61 1.18 17.62 16.62
C LEU A 61 0.87 16.28 17.26
N LEU A 62 -0.39 15.92 17.34
CA LEU A 62 -0.86 14.60 17.74
C LEU A 62 -1.57 13.98 16.55
N GLY A 63 -1.22 12.77 16.20
CA GLY A 63 -1.84 12.03 15.10
C GLY A 63 -2.03 10.56 15.46
N SER A 64 -2.76 9.86 14.65
CA SER A 64 -2.98 8.42 14.79
C SER A 64 -2.32 7.66 13.65
N LEU A 65 -1.79 6.46 13.94
CA LEU A 65 -1.30 5.57 12.89
C LEU A 65 -2.44 5.18 11.95
N ALA A 66 -2.13 5.15 10.66
CA ALA A 66 -3.01 4.62 9.64
C ALA A 66 -3.31 3.12 9.90
N THR A 67 -4.38 2.61 9.33
CA THR A 67 -4.96 1.30 9.67
C THR A 67 -3.94 0.15 9.62
N TYR A 68 -3.12 0.07 8.57
CA TYR A 68 -2.13 -1.00 8.39
C TYR A 68 -0.70 -0.61 8.77
N ALA A 69 -0.49 0.63 9.23
CA ALA A 69 0.82 1.11 9.63
C ALA A 69 1.32 0.40 10.89
N ARG A 70 2.60 0.10 10.90
CA ARG A 70 3.33 -0.44 12.05
C ARG A 70 4.66 0.28 12.24
N THR A 71 5.29 0.09 13.39
CA THR A 71 6.66 0.54 13.63
C THR A 71 7.63 -0.63 13.48
N ASN A 72 8.77 -0.39 12.83
CA ASN A 72 9.85 -1.36 12.76
C ASN A 72 10.71 -1.37 14.04
N GLU A 73 11.73 -2.23 14.07
CA GLU A 73 12.67 -2.38 15.21
C GLU A 73 13.43 -1.08 15.53
N TYR A 74 13.62 -0.19 14.54
CA TYR A 74 14.30 1.11 14.70
C TYR A 74 13.35 2.24 15.10
N GLY A 75 12.03 1.98 15.14
CA GLY A 75 11.00 2.97 15.45
C GLY A 75 10.45 3.74 14.25
N PHE A 76 10.88 3.46 13.01
CA PHE A 76 10.28 4.05 11.81
C PHE A 76 8.92 3.45 11.54
N ILE A 77 8.03 4.28 10.98
CA ILE A 77 6.68 3.85 10.61
C ILE A 77 6.72 3.30 9.20
N GLU A 78 6.25 2.07 9.05
CA GLU A 78 6.16 1.35 7.78
C GLU A 78 4.70 1.11 7.38
N THR A 79 4.47 1.04 6.08
CA THR A 79 3.17 0.68 5.50
C THR A 79 3.33 -0.48 4.53
N PRO A 80 2.34 -1.38 4.43
CA PRO A 80 2.44 -2.55 3.56
C PRO A 80 2.02 -2.24 2.13
N TYR A 81 2.70 -2.90 1.20
CA TYR A 81 2.43 -2.88 -0.23
C TYR A 81 2.43 -4.28 -0.79
N ARG A 82 1.66 -4.51 -1.86
CA ARG A 82 1.72 -5.74 -2.66
C ARG A 82 2.79 -5.58 -3.73
N LYS A 83 3.61 -6.61 -3.94
CA LYS A 83 4.49 -6.66 -5.11
C LYS A 83 3.67 -6.78 -6.39
N VAL A 84 4.08 -6.04 -7.40
CA VAL A 84 3.65 -6.24 -8.78
C VAL A 84 4.69 -7.13 -9.47
N LEU A 85 4.25 -8.26 -9.95
CA LEU A 85 5.09 -9.26 -10.59
C LEU A 85 4.79 -9.29 -12.10
N GLN A 86 5.85 -9.30 -12.89
CA GLN A 86 5.80 -9.51 -14.34
C GLN A 86 6.73 -10.64 -14.77
N GLU A 87 7.73 -10.93 -13.94
CA GLU A 87 8.69 -12.01 -14.11
C GLU A 87 8.45 -13.04 -13.02
N VAL A 88 8.12 -14.25 -13.41
CA VAL A 88 7.85 -15.33 -12.47
C VAL A 88 8.55 -16.61 -12.89
N PRO A 89 9.01 -17.46 -11.95
CA PRO A 89 9.59 -18.75 -12.31
C PRO A 89 8.51 -19.65 -12.94
N ASN A 90 8.94 -20.54 -13.86
CA ASN A 90 8.04 -21.49 -14.51
C ASN A 90 7.34 -22.46 -13.54
N THR A 91 7.78 -22.50 -12.29
CA THR A 91 7.18 -23.28 -11.19
C THR A 91 6.23 -22.49 -10.33
N TYR A 92 5.95 -21.22 -10.67
CA TYR A 92 5.05 -20.37 -9.90
C TYR A 92 3.64 -20.97 -9.82
N THR A 93 3.05 -20.96 -8.62
CA THR A 93 1.82 -21.70 -8.34
C THR A 93 0.58 -21.17 -9.04
N ASP A 94 0.50 -19.86 -9.28
CA ASP A 94 -0.68 -19.19 -9.86
C ASP A 94 -0.42 -18.68 -11.29
N LEU A 95 0.16 -19.54 -12.15
CA LEU A 95 0.36 -19.23 -13.57
C LEU A 95 -0.90 -19.48 -14.43
N GLU A 96 -1.80 -20.34 -14.00
CA GLU A 96 -3.02 -20.67 -14.75
C GLU A 96 -3.93 -19.45 -14.92
N GLY A 97 -4.31 -19.16 -16.15
CA GLY A 97 -5.18 -18.03 -16.51
C GLY A 97 -4.43 -16.70 -16.71
N ARG A 98 -3.11 -16.65 -16.52
CA ARG A 98 -2.31 -15.46 -16.82
C ARG A 98 -1.97 -15.37 -18.29
N THR A 99 -1.78 -14.15 -18.78
CA THR A 99 -1.43 -13.85 -20.17
C THR A 99 0.08 -13.67 -20.31
N LEU A 100 0.68 -14.34 -21.28
CA LEU A 100 2.10 -14.22 -21.59
C LEU A 100 2.37 -12.91 -22.34
N THR A 101 3.39 -12.17 -21.92
CA THR A 101 3.89 -10.98 -22.65
C THR A 101 4.98 -11.35 -23.65
N GLU A 102 5.62 -12.52 -23.49
CA GLU A 102 6.63 -13.04 -24.42
C GLU A 102 6.37 -14.49 -24.76
N ALA A 103 6.91 -14.93 -25.90
CA ALA A 103 6.83 -16.34 -26.31
C ALA A 103 7.76 -17.20 -25.43
N VAL A 104 7.26 -18.35 -25.00
CA VAL A 104 8.05 -19.31 -24.23
C VAL A 104 8.51 -20.44 -25.14
N VAL A 105 9.82 -20.73 -25.10
CA VAL A 105 10.46 -21.82 -25.85
C VAL A 105 10.83 -22.97 -24.94
N ASP A 106 10.87 -24.20 -25.47
CA ASP A 106 11.38 -25.38 -24.74
C ASP A 106 12.90 -25.38 -24.68
N ASP A 107 13.48 -26.46 -24.10
CA ASP A 107 14.92 -26.65 -23.97
C ASP A 107 15.62 -26.90 -25.31
N HIS A 108 14.85 -27.11 -26.37
CA HIS A 108 15.30 -27.32 -27.74
C HIS A 108 15.08 -26.12 -28.66
N GLY A 109 14.60 -24.98 -28.11
CA GLY A 109 14.32 -23.76 -28.85
C GLY A 109 12.99 -23.77 -29.62
N LYS A 110 12.11 -24.75 -29.42
CA LYS A 110 10.79 -24.81 -30.03
C LYS A 110 9.79 -23.99 -29.23
N VAL A 111 9.00 -23.17 -29.91
CA VAL A 111 7.97 -22.36 -29.27
C VAL A 111 6.87 -23.25 -28.70
N MET A 112 6.68 -23.18 -27.39
CA MET A 112 5.63 -23.88 -26.65
C MET A 112 4.37 -23.04 -26.46
N ALA A 113 4.55 -21.75 -26.28
CA ALA A 113 3.46 -20.79 -26.14
C ALA A 113 3.82 -19.47 -26.81
N LYS A 114 2.85 -18.81 -27.39
CA LYS A 114 3.03 -17.53 -28.11
C LYS A 114 2.77 -16.36 -27.17
N GLN A 115 3.33 -15.21 -27.53
CA GLN A 115 2.98 -13.93 -26.93
C GLN A 115 1.45 -13.70 -26.99
N GLY A 116 0.85 -13.12 -25.95
CA GLY A 116 -0.59 -12.87 -25.83
C GLY A 116 -1.43 -14.13 -25.51
N GLN A 117 -0.81 -15.29 -25.38
CA GLN A 117 -1.53 -16.52 -25.06
C GLN A 117 -1.83 -16.61 -23.57
N VAL A 118 -3.11 -16.92 -23.25
CA VAL A 118 -3.52 -17.23 -21.86
C VAL A 118 -3.05 -18.64 -21.50
N MET A 119 -2.44 -18.80 -20.35
CA MET A 119 -1.90 -20.04 -19.87
C MET A 119 -2.98 -20.99 -19.39
N SER A 120 -3.16 -22.10 -20.08
CA SER A 120 -4.02 -23.21 -19.62
C SER A 120 -3.28 -24.09 -18.62
N ARG A 121 -4.04 -24.84 -17.81
CA ARG A 121 -3.49 -25.81 -16.85
C ARG A 121 -2.56 -26.83 -17.48
N ALA A 122 -2.87 -27.28 -18.70
CA ALA A 122 -2.02 -28.21 -19.43
C ALA A 122 -0.66 -27.57 -19.82
N LEU A 123 -0.67 -26.30 -20.25
CA LEU A 123 0.53 -25.55 -20.57
C LEU A 123 1.38 -25.32 -19.32
N VAL A 124 0.77 -24.90 -18.21
CA VAL A 124 1.48 -24.69 -16.94
C VAL A 124 2.20 -25.97 -16.47
N LYS A 125 1.55 -27.14 -16.55
CA LYS A 125 2.20 -28.42 -16.20
C LYS A 125 3.38 -28.73 -17.12
N ARG A 126 3.29 -28.43 -18.41
CA ARG A 126 4.38 -28.63 -19.36
C ARG A 126 5.54 -27.66 -19.10
N LEU A 127 5.24 -26.39 -18.76
CA LEU A 127 6.25 -25.39 -18.39
C LEU A 127 6.99 -25.76 -17.11
N ALA A 128 6.27 -26.27 -16.11
CA ALA A 128 6.86 -26.71 -14.84
C ALA A 128 7.81 -27.90 -14.99
N ALA A 129 7.67 -28.69 -16.05
CA ALA A 129 8.55 -29.83 -16.36
C ALA A 129 9.86 -29.44 -17.09
N LEU A 130 9.99 -28.19 -17.52
CA LEU A 130 11.19 -27.67 -18.17
C LEU A 130 12.26 -27.29 -17.14
N SER A 131 13.49 -27.08 -17.63
CA SER A 131 14.56 -26.49 -16.83
C SER A 131 14.12 -25.14 -16.19
N PRO A 132 14.63 -24.79 -15.00
CA PRO A 132 14.28 -23.53 -14.34
C PRO A 132 14.49 -22.34 -15.26
N ARG A 133 13.43 -21.56 -15.45
CA ARG A 133 13.42 -20.36 -16.30
C ARG A 133 12.42 -19.34 -15.82
N THR A 134 12.62 -18.11 -16.24
CA THR A 134 11.67 -17.00 -16.02
C THR A 134 10.63 -16.98 -17.14
N VAL A 135 9.41 -16.74 -16.78
CA VAL A 135 8.26 -16.56 -17.67
C VAL A 135 7.76 -15.13 -17.53
N MET A 136 7.64 -14.43 -18.65
CA MET A 136 7.15 -13.06 -18.70
C MET A 136 5.63 -13.06 -18.86
N VAL A 137 4.94 -12.42 -17.92
CA VAL A 137 3.48 -12.35 -17.88
C VAL A 137 3.01 -10.90 -17.78
N THR A 138 1.77 -10.65 -18.16
CA THR A 138 1.15 -9.33 -17.92
C THR A 138 1.30 -8.96 -16.44
N PRO A 139 1.77 -7.74 -16.11
CA PRO A 139 1.96 -7.32 -14.73
C PRO A 139 0.72 -7.54 -13.88
N PHE A 140 0.89 -8.10 -12.70
CA PHE A 140 -0.20 -8.39 -11.77
C PHE A 140 0.20 -8.12 -10.32
N ALA A 141 -0.77 -7.71 -9.52
CA ALA A 141 -0.58 -7.54 -8.08
C ALA A 141 -0.66 -8.90 -7.38
N SER A 142 0.44 -9.33 -6.72
CA SER A 142 0.46 -10.59 -5.97
C SER A 142 -0.50 -10.56 -4.78
N THR A 143 -1.13 -11.70 -4.52
CA THR A 143 -1.98 -11.92 -3.33
C THR A 143 -1.32 -12.80 -2.29
N GLU A 144 -0.12 -13.30 -2.57
CA GLU A 144 0.63 -14.14 -1.66
C GLU A 144 1.12 -13.36 -0.45
N PRO A 145 0.98 -13.88 0.79
CA PRO A 145 1.43 -13.16 2.00
C PRO A 145 2.93 -12.81 2.00
N GLN A 146 3.76 -13.62 1.36
CA GLN A 146 5.21 -13.37 1.25
C GLN A 146 5.57 -12.19 0.33
N ASP A 147 4.65 -11.80 -0.55
CA ASP A 147 4.82 -10.67 -1.46
C ASP A 147 4.25 -9.37 -0.90
N ILE A 148 3.79 -9.38 0.34
CA ILE A 148 3.44 -8.18 1.08
C ILE A 148 4.70 -7.66 1.76
N ILE A 149 5.16 -6.48 1.31
CA ILE A 149 6.36 -5.84 1.83
C ILE A 149 5.97 -4.59 2.59
N TYR A 150 6.61 -4.38 3.72
CA TYR A 150 6.51 -3.15 4.49
C TYR A 150 7.66 -2.23 4.12
N LEU A 151 7.34 -1.00 3.73
CA LEU A 151 8.33 -0.01 3.34
C LEU A 151 8.24 1.21 4.26
N ALA A 152 9.41 1.74 4.63
CA ALA A 152 9.56 3.04 5.24
C ALA A 152 9.46 4.14 4.15
N ALA A 153 9.30 5.41 4.55
CA ALA A 153 9.05 6.49 3.60
C ALA A 153 10.21 6.73 2.62
N ASP A 154 11.43 6.63 3.11
CA ASP A 154 12.66 6.81 2.34
C ASP A 154 12.90 5.70 1.29
N GLU A 155 12.46 4.49 1.60
CA GLU A 155 12.50 3.38 0.66
C GLU A 155 11.41 3.52 -0.42
N GLU A 156 10.22 3.93 -0.01
CA GLU A 156 9.05 4.09 -0.87
C GLU A 156 9.29 5.08 -2.02
N GLU A 157 9.99 6.19 -1.75
CA GLU A 157 10.28 7.24 -2.74
C GLU A 157 11.03 6.73 -3.99
N ARG A 158 11.69 5.58 -3.89
CA ARG A 158 12.47 4.99 -4.97
C ARG A 158 11.62 4.23 -5.99
N TYR A 159 10.37 3.92 -5.64
CA TYR A 159 9.53 3.00 -6.41
C TYR A 159 8.27 3.67 -6.94
N SER A 160 7.83 3.20 -8.11
CA SER A 160 6.51 3.53 -8.66
C SER A 160 5.47 2.61 -8.03
N ILE A 161 4.50 3.20 -7.35
CA ILE A 161 3.47 2.49 -6.61
C ILE A 161 2.11 2.80 -7.21
N ALA A 162 1.41 1.76 -7.67
CA ALA A 162 0.05 1.89 -8.20
C ALA A 162 -0.96 2.08 -7.06
N GLN A 163 -1.98 2.86 -7.33
CA GLN A 163 -3.08 3.08 -6.38
C GLN A 163 -3.97 1.84 -6.27
N ALA A 164 -4.59 1.65 -5.09
CA ALA A 164 -5.46 0.51 -4.80
C ALA A 164 -6.73 0.45 -5.67
N ASN A 165 -7.15 1.57 -6.27
CA ASN A 165 -8.31 1.67 -7.15
C ASN A 165 -8.01 1.31 -8.62
N SER A 166 -6.77 0.93 -8.96
CA SER A 166 -6.39 0.51 -10.31
C SER A 166 -7.26 -0.66 -10.78
N LEU A 167 -7.65 -0.62 -12.05
CA LEU A 167 -8.49 -1.66 -12.64
C LEU A 167 -7.69 -2.95 -12.86
N LEU A 168 -8.12 -4.00 -12.18
CA LEU A 168 -7.54 -5.34 -12.26
C LEU A 168 -8.58 -6.34 -12.78
N ASP A 169 -8.10 -7.39 -13.43
CA ASP A 169 -8.92 -8.54 -13.82
C ASP A 169 -9.12 -9.53 -12.64
N LYS A 170 -9.81 -10.65 -12.91
CA LYS A 170 -10.04 -11.71 -11.92
C LYS A 170 -8.75 -12.38 -11.42
N LYS A 171 -7.64 -12.19 -12.13
CA LYS A 171 -6.30 -12.69 -11.79
C LYS A 171 -5.36 -11.61 -11.28
N ASN A 172 -5.92 -10.44 -10.92
CA ASN A 172 -5.19 -9.26 -10.47
C ASN A 172 -4.17 -8.73 -11.51
N GLN A 173 -4.35 -8.99 -12.80
CA GLN A 173 -3.56 -8.40 -13.87
C GLN A 173 -4.11 -7.00 -14.20
N PHE A 174 -3.22 -6.06 -14.51
CA PHE A 174 -3.63 -4.73 -14.93
C PHE A 174 -4.31 -4.80 -16.30
N ILE A 175 -5.49 -4.18 -16.41
CA ILE A 175 -6.29 -4.14 -17.64
C ILE A 175 -5.92 -2.91 -18.46
N SER A 176 -5.60 -1.79 -17.80
CA SER A 176 -5.35 -0.51 -18.43
C SER A 176 -3.93 -0.42 -18.98
N GLU A 177 -3.76 0.18 -20.16
CA GLU A 177 -2.45 0.48 -20.74
C GLU A 177 -1.65 1.51 -19.91
N LYS A 178 -2.35 2.34 -19.15
CA LYS A 178 -1.77 3.33 -18.24
C LYS A 178 -2.43 3.24 -16.88
N VAL A 179 -1.62 3.31 -15.84
CA VAL A 179 -2.04 3.20 -14.46
C VAL A 179 -1.59 4.45 -13.70
N GLU A 180 -2.44 4.94 -12.82
CA GLU A 180 -2.07 6.02 -11.90
C GLU A 180 -1.08 5.50 -10.87
N ILE A 181 0.09 6.13 -10.86
CA ILE A 181 1.17 5.80 -9.94
C ILE A 181 1.52 6.99 -9.05
N ARG A 182 2.08 6.67 -7.90
CA ARG A 182 2.71 7.62 -7.00
C ARG A 182 4.20 7.26 -6.84
N ARG A 183 5.05 8.28 -6.96
CA ARG A 183 6.49 8.20 -6.66
C ARG A 183 6.87 9.42 -5.82
N GLY A 184 7.04 9.24 -4.52
CA GLY A 184 7.20 10.34 -3.58
C GLY A 184 6.02 11.32 -3.65
N GLU A 185 6.28 12.57 -4.02
CA GLU A 185 5.25 13.63 -4.18
C GLU A 185 4.57 13.64 -5.55
N ILE A 186 5.10 12.90 -6.52
CA ILE A 186 4.67 12.99 -7.91
C ILE A 186 3.59 11.93 -8.18
N PHE A 187 2.47 12.39 -8.74
CA PHE A 187 1.45 11.53 -9.32
C PHE A 187 1.57 11.56 -10.84
N ALA A 188 1.61 10.40 -11.46
CA ALA A 188 1.78 10.26 -12.91
C ALA A 188 0.97 9.08 -13.46
N LEU A 189 0.82 9.05 -14.78
CA LEU A 189 0.26 7.91 -15.50
C LEU A 189 1.42 7.18 -16.17
N GLU A 190 1.68 5.96 -15.78
CA GLU A 190 2.75 5.11 -16.35
C GLU A 190 2.22 3.78 -16.87
N SER A 191 3.03 3.10 -17.70
CA SER A 191 2.75 1.72 -18.09
C SER A 191 2.83 0.79 -16.88
N PRO A 192 1.96 -0.23 -16.78
CA PRO A 192 2.02 -1.24 -15.73
C PRO A 192 3.39 -1.92 -15.59
N ASP A 193 4.18 -1.99 -16.66
CA ASP A 193 5.51 -2.61 -16.67
C ASP A 193 6.53 -1.90 -15.77
N HIS A 194 6.30 -0.62 -15.47
CA HIS A 194 7.15 0.19 -14.59
C HIS A 194 6.68 0.19 -13.13
N VAL A 195 5.54 -0.42 -12.86
CA VAL A 195 4.97 -0.48 -11.50
C VAL A 195 5.66 -1.60 -10.71
N VAL A 196 6.21 -1.26 -9.55
CA VAL A 196 6.91 -2.22 -8.68
C VAL A 196 6.01 -2.70 -7.55
N TYR A 197 5.20 -1.81 -7.01
CA TYR A 197 4.31 -2.08 -5.89
C TYR A 197 2.91 -1.52 -6.15
N MET A 198 1.95 -2.01 -5.39
CA MET A 198 0.58 -1.53 -5.39
C MET A 198 0.08 -1.39 -3.95
N ASP A 199 -0.71 -0.37 -3.68
CA ASP A 199 -1.41 -0.19 -2.41
C ASP A 199 -2.29 -1.42 -2.11
N ILE A 200 -2.40 -1.79 -0.84
CA ILE A 200 -3.21 -2.93 -0.42
C ILE A 200 -4.70 -2.61 -0.50
N SER A 201 -5.08 -1.42 -0.02
CA SER A 201 -6.47 -0.99 0.09
C SER A 201 -6.55 0.53 0.21
N PRO A 202 -7.62 1.18 -0.26
CA PRO A 202 -7.85 2.61 -0.02
C PRO A 202 -7.91 2.99 1.47
N ILE A 203 -8.32 2.05 2.33
CA ILE A 203 -8.42 2.25 3.80
C ILE A 203 -7.03 2.46 4.44
N GLN A 204 -5.96 2.07 3.75
CA GLN A 204 -4.61 2.16 4.33
C GLN A 204 -4.15 3.60 4.63
N ILE A 205 -4.76 4.61 4.04
CA ILE A 205 -4.37 6.01 4.25
C ILE A 205 -4.97 6.63 5.51
N VAL A 206 -6.03 6.06 6.06
CA VAL A 206 -6.75 6.60 7.21
C VAL A 206 -6.59 5.72 8.45
N SER A 207 -6.84 6.29 9.62
CA SER A 207 -6.84 5.57 10.90
C SER A 207 -8.05 4.63 11.03
N VAL A 208 -8.02 3.78 12.05
CA VAL A 208 -9.13 2.85 12.34
C VAL A 208 -10.43 3.61 12.61
N SER A 209 -10.39 4.71 13.37
CA SER A 209 -11.59 5.52 13.65
C SER A 209 -12.16 6.13 12.39
N ALA A 210 -11.31 6.77 11.57
CA ALA A 210 -11.73 7.37 10.32
C ALA A 210 -12.26 6.33 9.33
N ALA A 211 -11.65 5.14 9.27
CA ALA A 211 -12.07 4.05 8.40
C ALA A 211 -13.47 3.49 8.73
N LEU A 212 -13.95 3.69 9.95
CA LEU A 212 -15.30 3.27 10.38
C LEU A 212 -16.40 4.28 10.05
N ILE A 213 -16.05 5.47 9.56
CA ILE A 213 -17.02 6.46 9.11
C ILE A 213 -17.62 6.00 7.78
N PRO A 214 -18.94 5.76 7.71
CA PRO A 214 -19.56 5.35 6.45
C PRO A 214 -19.54 6.49 5.44
N PHE A 215 -19.26 6.17 4.18
CA PHE A 215 -19.19 7.12 3.07
C PHE A 215 -18.19 8.26 3.29
N LEU A 216 -17.05 7.93 3.93
CA LEU A 216 -16.00 8.89 4.25
C LEU A 216 -15.51 9.69 3.03
N GLU A 217 -15.47 9.04 1.86
CA GLU A 217 -15.05 9.63 0.59
C GLU A 217 -15.94 10.77 0.09
N HIS A 218 -17.16 10.89 0.63
CA HIS A 218 -18.13 11.96 0.33
C HIS A 218 -18.16 13.08 1.37
N ASP A 219 -17.43 12.90 2.48
CA ASP A 219 -17.41 13.86 3.57
C ASP A 219 -16.29 14.91 3.40
N ASP A 220 -16.58 16.13 3.88
CA ASP A 220 -15.54 17.13 4.07
C ASP A 220 -14.56 16.74 5.18
N ALA A 221 -13.25 16.99 4.97
CA ALA A 221 -12.20 16.60 5.89
C ALA A 221 -12.43 17.14 7.32
N ASN A 222 -12.93 18.36 7.46
CA ASN A 222 -13.21 18.95 8.77
C ASN A 222 -14.31 18.19 9.52
N ARG A 223 -15.36 17.78 8.82
CA ARG A 223 -16.46 17.01 9.42
C ARG A 223 -16.03 15.57 9.73
N ALA A 224 -15.21 14.98 8.88
CA ALA A 224 -14.63 13.68 9.11
C ALA A 224 -13.71 13.66 10.34
N LEU A 225 -12.91 14.72 10.54
CA LEU A 225 -12.09 14.92 11.74
C LEU A 225 -12.94 14.95 13.01
N MET A 226 -14.01 15.76 13.01
CA MET A 226 -14.95 15.81 14.13
C MET A 226 -15.58 14.43 14.39
N GLY A 227 -16.03 13.73 13.36
CA GLY A 227 -16.61 12.40 13.47
C GLY A 227 -15.63 11.37 14.05
N ALA A 228 -14.38 11.37 13.61
CA ALA A 228 -13.34 10.49 14.13
C ALA A 228 -13.02 10.75 15.60
N ASN A 229 -13.01 12.03 16.03
CA ASN A 229 -12.73 12.40 17.41
C ASN A 229 -13.92 12.15 18.36
N MET A 230 -15.15 12.11 17.84
CA MET A 230 -16.36 11.91 18.64
C MET A 230 -16.73 10.43 18.86
N GLN A 231 -16.14 9.51 18.13
CA GLN A 231 -16.33 8.08 18.29
C GLN A 231 -15.65 7.56 19.56
#